data_d09631cdeb99955370fc7b6b945a0cc8
#
_entry.id   d09631cdeb99955370fc7b6b945a0cc8
#
_cell.length_a   1.000
_cell.length_b   1.000
_cell.length_c   1.000
_cell.angle_alpha   90.00
_cell.angle_beta   90.00
_cell.angle_gamma   90.00
#
_symmetry.space_group_name_H-M   'P 1'
#
loop_
_entity.id
_entity.type
_entity.pdbx_description
1 polymer ?
#
loop_
_entity_poly.entity_id
_entity_poly.type
_entity_poly.pdbx_seq_one_letter_code
_entity_poly.pdbx_strand_id
1 'polypeptide(L)'
;MLAAFSNLQKAHAKPLFFTEVGYRSGDGANRAPWDWGASLAPDPAEQADCYAALYAVWSGETSWMKGPFWWAWDVAAPGAGDTGYNPRGKPAEDVLRQWQK
;
A
#
# COMPACT_ATOMS: atom_id res chain seq x y z
N MET A 1 -2.92 -4.42 -15.45
CA MET A 1 -3.05 -5.07 -14.13
C MET A 1 -4.49 -5.13 -13.63
N LEU A 2 -5.22 -4.03 -13.59
CA LEU A 2 -6.62 -4.02 -13.17
C LEU A 2 -7.48 -4.98 -14.01
N ALA A 3 -7.30 -5.00 -15.34
CA ALA A 3 -8.03 -5.89 -16.22
C ALA A 3 -7.77 -7.38 -15.92
N ALA A 4 -6.55 -7.75 -15.57
CA ALA A 4 -6.21 -9.13 -15.21
C ALA A 4 -6.94 -9.58 -13.94
N PHE A 5 -6.99 -8.76 -12.92
CA PHE A 5 -7.72 -9.05 -11.68
C PHE A 5 -9.24 -9.08 -11.91
N SER A 6 -9.75 -8.16 -12.72
CA SER A 6 -11.17 -8.17 -13.09
C SER A 6 -11.56 -9.46 -13.83
N ASN A 7 -10.72 -9.92 -14.75
CA ASN A 7 -10.95 -11.17 -15.47
C ASN A 7 -10.91 -12.39 -14.53
N LEU A 8 -9.96 -12.40 -13.61
CA LEU A 8 -9.86 -13.46 -12.59
C LEU A 8 -11.12 -13.51 -11.72
N GLN A 9 -11.58 -12.37 -11.24
CA GLN A 9 -12.79 -12.27 -10.44
C GLN A 9 -14.01 -12.78 -11.20
N LYS A 10 -14.17 -12.38 -12.45
CA LYS A 10 -15.28 -12.82 -13.30
C LYS A 10 -15.25 -14.32 -13.56
N ALA A 11 -14.06 -14.89 -13.81
CA ALA A 11 -13.90 -16.32 -14.06
C ALA A 11 -14.33 -17.19 -12.88
N HIS A 12 -14.13 -16.72 -11.66
CA HIS A 12 -14.42 -17.47 -10.43
C HIS A 12 -15.69 -17.02 -9.71
N ALA A 13 -16.29 -15.89 -10.10
CA ALA A 13 -17.46 -15.27 -9.45
C ALA A 13 -17.25 -15.08 -7.95
N LYS A 14 -16.04 -14.69 -7.52
CA LYS A 14 -15.66 -14.49 -6.13
C LYS A 14 -15.07 -13.11 -5.94
N PRO A 15 -15.28 -12.48 -4.78
CA PRO A 15 -14.56 -11.26 -4.46
C PRO A 15 -13.07 -11.55 -4.28
N LEU A 16 -12.26 -10.50 -4.51
CA LEU A 16 -10.81 -10.54 -4.31
C LEU A 16 -10.40 -9.59 -3.18
N PHE A 17 -9.32 -9.91 -2.53
CA PHE A 17 -8.61 -8.99 -1.65
C PHE A 17 -7.12 -9.30 -1.70
N PHE A 18 -6.30 -8.28 -1.45
CA PHE A 18 -4.86 -8.48 -1.31
C PHE A 18 -4.55 -8.82 0.14
N THR A 19 -3.90 -9.95 0.36
CA THR A 19 -3.49 -10.39 1.69
C THR A 19 -2.34 -9.56 2.24
N GLU A 20 -1.51 -9.03 1.36
CA GLU A 20 -0.39 -8.16 1.71
C GLU A 20 -0.17 -7.13 0.62
N VAL A 21 -0.11 -5.87 1.01
CA VAL A 21 0.34 -4.76 0.17
C VAL A 21 1.21 -3.87 1.02
N GLY A 22 2.38 -3.49 0.52
CA GLY A 22 3.26 -2.62 1.29
C GLY A 22 4.19 -1.82 0.41
N TYR A 23 4.52 -0.63 0.89
CA TYR A 23 5.51 0.25 0.30
C TYR A 23 6.37 0.82 1.41
N ARG A 24 7.69 0.77 1.23
CA ARG A 24 8.64 1.37 2.16
C ARG A 24 8.65 2.89 2.00
N SER A 25 9.04 3.58 3.07
CA SER A 25 9.21 5.04 3.05
C SER A 25 10.62 5.44 2.58
N GLY A 26 11.01 4.92 1.42
CA GLY A 26 12.32 5.16 0.84
C GLY A 26 12.24 5.53 -0.63
N ASP A 27 13.18 6.36 -1.08
CA ASP A 27 13.30 6.78 -2.48
C ASP A 27 13.50 5.56 -3.39
N GLY A 28 12.64 5.41 -4.38
CA GLY A 28 12.64 4.28 -5.31
C GLY A 28 11.90 3.04 -4.83
N ALA A 29 11.25 3.07 -3.67
CA ALA A 29 10.50 1.93 -3.13
C ALA A 29 9.37 1.45 -4.07
N ASN A 30 8.82 2.34 -4.88
CA ASN A 30 7.78 2.01 -5.86
C ASN A 30 8.27 1.09 -6.99
N ARG A 31 9.59 1.05 -7.24
CA ARG A 31 10.19 0.23 -8.31
C ARG A 31 10.27 -1.24 -7.94
N ALA A 32 10.55 -1.52 -6.67
CA ALA A 32 10.67 -2.87 -6.14
C ALA A 32 10.13 -2.93 -4.71
N PRO A 33 8.79 -2.78 -4.54
CA PRO A 33 8.20 -2.70 -3.20
C PRO A 33 8.40 -3.95 -2.36
N TRP A 34 8.73 -5.09 -2.97
CA TRP A 34 9.05 -6.34 -2.29
C TRP A 34 10.48 -6.40 -1.73
N ASP A 35 11.36 -5.50 -2.14
CA ASP A 35 12.76 -5.52 -1.72
C ASP A 35 12.93 -4.83 -0.36
N TRP A 36 12.74 -5.62 0.70
CA TRP A 36 12.89 -5.13 2.07
C TRP A 36 14.35 -4.88 2.47
N GLY A 37 15.32 -5.45 1.74
CA GLY A 37 16.73 -5.35 2.04
C GLY A 37 17.46 -4.20 1.34
N ALA A 38 16.83 -3.54 0.39
CA ALA A 38 17.46 -2.44 -0.34
C ALA A 38 17.81 -1.27 0.59
N SER A 39 18.99 -0.69 0.38
CA SER A 39 19.38 0.56 1.05
C SER A 39 18.76 1.73 0.31
N LEU A 40 17.84 2.43 0.95
CA LEU A 40 17.09 3.54 0.37
C LEU A 40 17.28 4.81 1.20
N ALA A 41 17.36 5.94 0.52
CA ALA A 41 17.26 7.22 1.20
C ALA A 41 15.82 7.42 1.72
N PRO A 42 15.62 8.04 2.89
CA PRO A 42 14.27 8.27 3.41
C PRO A 42 13.42 9.12 2.44
N ASP A 43 12.25 8.63 2.09
CA ASP A 43 11.25 9.36 1.32
C ASP A 43 9.83 8.95 1.75
N PRO A 44 9.35 9.50 2.87
CA PRO A 44 8.00 9.19 3.34
C PRO A 44 6.89 9.74 2.43
N ALA A 45 7.18 10.76 1.62
CA ALA A 45 6.22 11.28 0.65
C ALA A 45 5.96 10.27 -0.46
N GLU A 46 6.99 9.58 -0.95
CA GLU A 46 6.81 8.52 -1.96
C GLU A 46 5.95 7.36 -1.42
N GLN A 47 6.13 6.98 -0.17
CA GLN A 47 5.27 5.98 0.47
C GLN A 47 3.81 6.43 0.47
N ALA A 48 3.54 7.68 0.83
CA ALA A 48 2.19 8.24 0.83
C ALA A 48 1.58 8.27 -0.58
N ASP A 49 2.38 8.62 -1.59
CA ASP A 49 1.94 8.63 -2.98
C ASP A 49 1.57 7.22 -3.46
N CYS A 50 2.34 6.22 -3.08
CA CYS A 50 2.03 4.82 -3.38
C CYS A 50 0.72 4.37 -2.73
N TYR A 51 0.48 4.75 -1.49
CA TYR A 51 -0.78 4.46 -0.79
C TYR A 51 -1.97 5.14 -1.49
N ALA A 52 -1.83 6.42 -1.81
CA ALA A 52 -2.86 7.17 -2.51
C ALA A 52 -3.16 6.59 -3.90
N ALA A 53 -2.13 6.20 -4.63
CA ALA A 53 -2.27 5.58 -5.95
C ALA A 53 -3.04 4.26 -5.88
N LEU A 54 -2.77 3.42 -4.88
CA LEU A 54 -3.50 2.17 -4.70
C LEU A 54 -4.98 2.44 -4.48
N TYR A 55 -5.32 3.35 -3.59
CA TYR A 55 -6.72 3.71 -3.36
C TYR A 55 -7.38 4.34 -4.59
N ALA A 56 -6.67 5.20 -5.32
CA ALA A 56 -7.19 5.81 -6.54
C ALA A 56 -7.58 4.76 -7.59
N VAL A 57 -6.76 3.71 -7.73
CA VAL A 57 -7.04 2.62 -8.67
C VAL A 57 -8.21 1.75 -8.21
N TRP A 58 -8.23 1.36 -6.92
CA TRP A 58 -9.16 0.34 -6.44
C TRP A 58 -10.46 0.87 -5.85
N SER A 59 -10.55 2.16 -5.55
CA SER A 59 -11.75 2.76 -4.96
C SER A 59 -12.99 2.65 -5.86
N GLY A 60 -12.82 2.54 -7.16
CA GLY A 60 -13.91 2.32 -8.12
C GLY A 60 -14.38 0.86 -8.23
N GLU A 61 -13.68 -0.08 -7.57
CA GLU A 61 -13.89 -1.51 -7.75
C GLU A 61 -14.43 -2.21 -6.50
N THR A 62 -15.12 -1.47 -5.64
CA THR A 62 -15.56 -1.95 -4.33
C THR A 62 -16.62 -3.06 -4.39
N SER A 63 -17.26 -3.27 -5.53
CA SER A 63 -18.22 -4.36 -5.70
C SER A 63 -17.58 -5.73 -5.58
N TRP A 64 -16.32 -5.86 -6.00
CA TRP A 64 -15.60 -7.14 -6.01
C TRP A 64 -14.23 -7.11 -5.34
N MET A 65 -13.59 -5.94 -5.20
CA MET A 65 -12.34 -5.78 -4.46
C MET A 65 -12.66 -5.41 -3.00
N LYS A 66 -12.31 -6.27 -2.06
CA LYS A 66 -12.71 -6.17 -0.65
C LYS A 66 -11.57 -5.77 0.28
N GLY A 67 -10.60 -5.14 -0.24
CA GLY A 67 -9.56 -4.56 0.59
C GLY A 67 -8.21 -4.65 -0.04
N PRO A 68 -7.24 -3.91 0.53
CA PRO A 68 -5.95 -4.49 0.86
C PRO A 68 -5.83 -4.70 2.36
N PHE A 69 -4.98 -5.66 2.75
CA PHE A 69 -4.37 -5.70 4.07
C PHE A 69 -2.98 -5.13 3.96
N TRP A 70 -2.71 -4.05 4.70
CA TRP A 70 -1.44 -3.35 4.58
C TRP A 70 -0.32 -4.06 5.34
N TRP A 71 0.80 -4.20 4.70
CA TRP A 71 2.05 -4.63 5.29
C TRP A 71 2.97 -3.42 5.48
N ALA A 72 3.32 -3.01 6.71
CA ALA A 72 2.83 -3.55 7.95
C ALA A 72 2.46 -2.39 8.86
N TRP A 73 1.75 -2.68 9.93
CA TRP A 73 1.49 -1.71 10.99
C TRP A 73 2.14 -2.21 12.28
N ASP A 74 3.05 -1.44 12.85
CA ASP A 74 3.67 -1.72 14.13
C ASP A 74 3.08 -0.84 15.23
N VAL A 75 3.01 -1.39 16.43
CA VAL A 75 2.52 -0.67 17.61
C VAL A 75 3.40 0.52 17.94
N ALA A 76 4.72 0.33 17.84
CA ALA A 76 5.69 1.40 18.05
C ALA A 76 5.84 2.26 16.81
N ALA A 77 5.82 3.58 16.98
CA ALA A 77 6.11 4.48 15.88
C ALA A 77 7.59 4.35 15.49
N PRO A 78 7.89 4.35 14.18
CA PRO A 78 9.27 4.34 13.72
C PRO A 78 9.98 5.64 14.06
N GLY A 79 11.30 5.57 14.18
CA GLY A 79 12.14 6.75 14.39
C GLY A 79 12.23 7.65 13.16
N ALA A 80 12.77 8.85 13.34
CA ALA A 80 13.06 9.76 12.23
C ALA A 80 14.03 9.10 11.24
N GLY A 81 13.77 9.28 9.94
CA GLY A 81 14.59 8.70 8.89
C GLY A 81 14.37 7.21 8.62
N ASP A 82 13.40 6.59 9.28
CA ASP A 82 13.03 5.20 8.99
C ASP A 82 12.57 5.03 7.54
N THR A 83 13.05 3.98 6.90
CA THR A 83 12.72 3.64 5.50
C THR A 83 11.89 2.36 5.38
N GLY A 84 11.33 1.88 6.48
CA GLY A 84 10.53 0.66 6.53
C GLY A 84 9.10 0.83 6.03
N TYR A 85 8.33 -0.22 6.18
CA TYR A 85 6.95 -0.30 5.71
C TYR A 85 5.93 0.35 6.64
N ASN A 86 6.26 0.52 7.94
CA ASN A 86 5.31 1.05 8.90
C ASN A 86 4.93 2.50 8.56
N PRO A 87 3.66 2.81 8.27
CA PRO A 87 3.24 4.16 7.91
C PRO A 87 3.03 5.07 9.12
N ARG A 88 3.11 4.54 10.32
CA ARG A 88 2.77 5.25 11.54
C ARG A 88 3.65 6.46 11.77
N GLY A 89 3.03 7.62 12.00
CA GLY A 89 3.74 8.89 12.17
C GLY A 89 4.28 9.49 10.87
N LYS A 90 3.94 8.92 9.73
CA LYS A 90 4.37 9.36 8.39
C LYS A 90 3.16 9.85 7.58
N PRO A 91 3.37 10.59 6.46
CA PRO A 91 2.27 11.06 5.61
C PRO A 91 1.35 9.94 5.11
N ALA A 92 1.85 8.72 4.94
CA ALA A 92 1.03 7.57 4.54
C ALA A 92 -0.06 7.23 5.58
N GLU A 93 0.16 7.50 6.86
CA GLU A 93 -0.89 7.33 7.88
C GLU A 93 -2.08 8.25 7.62
N ASP A 94 -1.84 9.47 7.19
CA ASP A 94 -2.91 10.41 6.85
C ASP A 94 -3.72 9.93 5.64
N VAL A 95 -3.06 9.33 4.66
CA VAL A 95 -3.75 8.69 3.53
C VAL A 95 -4.65 7.55 4.03
N LEU A 96 -4.18 6.70 4.92
CA LEU A 96 -5.01 5.66 5.53
C LEU A 96 -6.23 6.24 6.24
N ARG A 97 -6.04 7.27 7.05
CA ARG A 97 -7.14 7.93 7.76
C ARG A 97 -8.19 8.51 6.82
N GLN A 98 -7.75 9.03 5.68
CA GLN A 98 -8.65 9.59 4.66
C GLN A 98 -9.52 8.52 4.00
N TRP A 99 -8.96 7.36 3.69
CA TRP A 99 -9.62 6.34 2.88
C TRP A 99 -10.33 5.25 3.68
N GLN A 100 -9.96 5.04 4.92
CA GLN A 100 -10.52 3.97 5.79
C GLN A 100 -11.50 4.53 6.83
N LYS A 101 -12.30 5.44 6.41
CA LYS A 101 -13.37 5.99 7.25
C LYS A 101 -14.57 5.06 7.31
#